data_f9c55ce584c0a9163c64ed439c1a80af
#
_entry.id   f9c55ce584c0a9163c64ed439c1a80af
#
_cell.length_a   1.000
_cell.length_b   1.000
_cell.length_c   1.000
_cell.angle_alpha   90.00
_cell.angle_beta   90.00
_cell.angle_gamma   90.00
#
_symmetry.space_group_name_H-M   'P 1'
#
loop_
_entity.id
_entity.type
_entity.pdbx_description
1 polymer ?
#
loop_
_entity_poly.entity_id
_entity_poly.type
_entity_poly.pdbx_seq_one_letter_code
_entity_poly.pdbx_strand_id
1 'polypeptide(L)'
;MVVFVGGGERNGITKEESMSIWNIYAKHLGNVEILDGQKNPMFAAKEYAQANPQEEMVAVTGIRGEKDYVDLRRITTFKNAPNVQGLALAAAAGSGFRASDFRDKILSGNLDQITDYFPEALSSEEILSILTDLKDKIV
;
A
#
# COMPACT_ATOMS: atom_id res chain seq x y z
N MET A 1 11.22 -1.24 -7.13
CA MET A 1 9.82 -0.82 -6.95
C MET A 1 9.76 0.36 -6.03
N VAL A 2 8.94 1.36 -6.32
CA VAL A 2 8.74 2.53 -5.47
C VAL A 2 7.30 2.50 -4.94
N VAL A 3 7.13 2.69 -3.64
CA VAL A 3 5.85 2.76 -2.98
C VAL A 3 5.67 4.15 -2.37
N PHE A 4 4.65 4.87 -2.82
CA PHE A 4 4.31 6.17 -2.27
C PHE A 4 3.26 6.00 -1.18
N VAL A 5 3.63 6.36 0.04
CA VAL A 5 2.73 6.32 1.20
C VAL A 5 2.27 7.75 1.51
N GLY A 6 0.98 8.00 1.43
CA GLY A 6 0.46 9.35 1.60
C GLY A 6 -0.91 9.39 2.23
N GLY A 7 -1.46 10.59 2.20
CA GLY A 7 -2.70 10.90 2.87
C GLY A 7 -2.47 11.44 4.29
N GLY A 8 -3.56 11.74 4.96
CA GLY A 8 -3.55 12.13 6.36
C GLY A 8 -3.76 10.93 7.27
N GLU A 9 -4.06 11.21 8.52
CA GLU A 9 -4.51 10.19 9.47
C GLU A 9 -5.77 9.50 8.94
N ARG A 10 -5.77 8.19 8.98
CA ARG A 10 -6.90 7.39 8.53
C ARG A 10 -7.16 6.24 9.50
N ASN A 11 -8.37 6.21 10.06
CA ASN A 11 -8.76 5.20 11.07
C ASN A 11 -7.80 5.16 12.28
N GLY A 12 -7.31 6.30 12.73
CA GLY A 12 -6.38 6.40 13.85
C GLY A 12 -4.92 6.14 13.51
N ILE A 13 -4.60 5.84 12.24
CA ILE A 13 -3.24 5.56 11.79
C ILE A 13 -2.70 6.77 11.02
N THR A 14 -1.57 7.29 11.45
CA THR A 14 -0.90 8.40 10.78
C THR A 14 -0.12 7.93 9.56
N LYS A 15 0.26 8.88 8.69
CA LYS A 15 1.14 8.59 7.55
C LYS A 15 2.49 8.03 8.01
N GLU A 16 3.07 8.59 9.04
CA GLU A 16 4.35 8.19 9.60
C GLU A 16 4.32 6.75 10.10
N GLU A 17 3.23 6.35 10.75
CA GLU A 17 3.01 4.97 11.19
C GLU A 17 2.87 4.01 10.01
N SER A 18 2.14 4.42 8.98
CA SER A 18 2.02 3.64 7.75
C SER A 18 3.37 3.49 7.05
N MET A 19 4.16 4.54 6.98
CA MET A 19 5.51 4.49 6.42
C MET A 19 6.43 3.56 7.22
N SER A 20 6.32 3.58 8.54
CA SER A 20 7.08 2.69 9.43
C SER A 20 6.78 1.21 9.14
N ILE A 21 5.51 0.87 8.98
CA ILE A 21 5.08 -0.49 8.61
C ILE A 21 5.60 -0.88 7.24
N TRP A 22 5.48 0.00 6.24
CA TRP A 22 6.02 -0.25 4.90
C TRP A 22 7.54 -0.45 4.90
N ASN A 23 8.26 0.28 5.73
CA ASN A 23 9.70 0.12 5.88
C ASN A 23 10.06 -1.25 6.48
N ILE A 24 9.25 -1.78 7.42
CA ILE A 24 9.42 -3.13 7.92
C ILE A 24 9.25 -4.16 6.78
N TYR A 25 8.24 -3.99 5.94
CA TYR A 25 8.02 -4.86 4.79
C TYR A 25 9.16 -4.76 3.77
N ALA A 26 9.58 -3.55 3.44
CA ALA A 26 10.63 -3.28 2.47
C ALA A 26 12.01 -3.81 2.89
N LYS A 27 12.26 -3.90 4.19
CA LYS A 27 13.49 -4.46 4.76
C LYS A 27 13.79 -5.89 4.27
N HIS A 28 12.74 -6.65 3.99
CA HIS A 28 12.85 -8.03 3.49
C HIS A 28 12.88 -8.11 1.96
N LEU A 29 12.75 -6.97 1.27
CA LEU A 29 12.69 -6.87 -0.19
C LEU A 29 13.81 -5.94 -0.68
N GLY A 30 14.83 -6.48 -1.31
CA GLY A 30 16.05 -5.75 -1.64
C GLY A 30 15.91 -4.63 -2.69
N ASN A 31 14.74 -4.50 -3.34
CA ASN A 31 14.51 -3.58 -4.46
C ASN A 31 13.28 -2.69 -4.27
N VAL A 32 12.89 -2.42 -3.04
CA VAL A 32 11.74 -1.59 -2.71
C VAL A 32 12.18 -0.33 -1.97
N GLU A 33 11.75 0.81 -2.47
CA GLU A 33 11.95 2.11 -1.86
C GLU A 33 10.61 2.68 -1.42
N ILE A 34 10.54 3.17 -0.19
CA ILE A 34 9.35 3.79 0.40
C ILE A 34 9.54 5.30 0.40
N LEU A 35 8.65 6.00 -0.28
CA LEU A 35 8.68 7.45 -0.40
C LEU A 35 7.44 8.10 0.22
N ASP A 36 7.62 9.31 0.72
CA ASP A 36 6.51 10.14 1.20
C ASP A 36 5.62 10.58 0.04
N GLY A 37 4.40 10.10 0.02
CA GLY A 37 3.37 10.46 -0.97
C GLY A 37 2.65 11.77 -0.65
N GLN A 38 3.04 12.47 0.41
CA GLN A 38 2.46 13.73 0.86
C GLN A 38 0.94 13.61 1.09
N LYS A 39 0.16 14.61 0.69
CA LYS A 39 -1.30 14.60 0.82
C LYS A 39 -1.98 13.72 -0.23
N ASN A 40 -1.37 13.60 -1.40
CA ASN A 40 -1.90 12.81 -2.51
C ASN A 40 -0.78 11.98 -3.14
N PRO A 41 -0.71 10.68 -2.81
CA PRO A 41 0.34 9.82 -3.32
C PRO A 41 0.30 9.62 -4.84
N MET A 42 -0.86 9.71 -5.47
CA MET A 42 -0.97 9.63 -6.93
C MET A 42 -0.32 10.84 -7.60
N PHE A 43 -0.51 12.00 -7.03
CA PHE A 43 0.10 13.23 -7.54
C PHE A 43 1.62 13.22 -7.30
N ALA A 44 2.07 12.78 -6.15
CA ALA A 44 3.50 12.61 -5.84
C ALA A 44 4.17 11.63 -6.82
N ALA A 45 3.51 10.52 -7.13
CA ALA A 45 4.00 9.56 -8.12
C ALA A 45 4.09 10.15 -9.52
N LYS A 46 3.12 10.97 -9.92
CA LYS A 46 3.15 11.68 -11.20
C LYS A 46 4.32 12.66 -11.27
N GLU A 47 4.51 13.46 -10.23
CA GLU A 47 5.64 14.40 -10.16
C GLU A 47 6.98 13.67 -10.22
N TYR A 48 7.09 12.54 -9.53
CA TYR A 48 8.27 11.68 -9.59
C TYR A 48 8.55 11.18 -11.01
N ALA A 49 7.53 10.71 -11.71
CA ALA A 49 7.67 10.25 -13.09
C ALA A 49 8.07 11.38 -14.04
N GLN A 50 7.50 12.58 -13.87
CA GLN A 50 7.83 13.76 -14.67
C GLN A 50 9.25 14.26 -14.40
N ALA A 51 9.74 14.10 -13.17
CA ALA A 51 11.11 14.45 -12.79
C ALA A 51 12.15 13.44 -13.30
N ASN A 52 11.72 12.24 -13.68
CA ASN A 52 12.58 11.15 -14.19
C ASN A 52 12.13 10.68 -15.57
N PRO A 53 12.09 11.56 -16.58
CA PRO A 53 11.50 11.25 -17.89
C PRO A 53 12.26 10.19 -18.68
N GLN A 54 13.50 9.88 -18.30
CA GLN A 54 14.34 8.86 -18.94
C GLN A 54 14.08 7.45 -18.40
N GLU A 55 13.35 7.34 -17.30
CA GLU A 55 13.00 6.05 -16.72
C GLU A 55 11.63 5.58 -17.22
N GLU A 56 11.57 4.36 -17.71
CA GLU A 56 10.30 3.70 -18.00
C GLU A 56 9.68 3.21 -16.70
N MET A 57 8.45 3.59 -16.44
CA MET A 57 7.73 3.27 -15.22
C MET A 57 6.43 2.55 -15.50
N VAL A 58 6.04 1.69 -14.57
CA VAL A 58 4.75 1.01 -14.60
C VAL A 58 3.97 1.38 -13.35
N ALA A 59 2.81 2.02 -13.54
CA ALA A 59 1.86 2.28 -12.47
C ALA A 59 0.94 1.06 -12.34
N VAL A 60 1.01 0.41 -11.18
CA VAL A 60 0.24 -0.81 -10.91
C VAL A 60 -1.02 -0.49 -10.11
N THR A 61 -2.15 -1.01 -10.55
CA THR A 61 -3.41 -0.97 -9.81
C THR A 61 -4.01 -2.37 -9.68
N GLY A 62 -4.81 -2.58 -8.63
CA GLY A 62 -5.53 -3.83 -8.43
C GLY A 62 -6.88 -3.85 -9.13
N ILE A 63 -7.33 -5.02 -9.57
CA ILE A 63 -8.68 -5.27 -10.05
C ILE A 63 -9.41 -6.11 -9.01
N ARG A 64 -10.51 -5.59 -8.47
CA ARG A 64 -11.31 -6.23 -7.40
C ARG A 64 -12.76 -6.51 -7.80
N GLY A 65 -13.09 -6.43 -9.08
CA GLY A 65 -14.44 -6.58 -9.61
C GLY A 65 -14.93 -5.34 -10.35
N GLU A 66 -16.21 -5.21 -10.65
CA GLU A 66 -16.75 -4.10 -11.44
C GLU A 66 -16.50 -2.71 -10.83
N LYS A 67 -16.38 -2.62 -9.50
CA LYS A 67 -16.06 -1.37 -8.80
C LYS A 67 -14.62 -0.89 -9.03
N ASP A 68 -13.73 -1.73 -9.51
CA ASP A 68 -12.33 -1.40 -9.77
C ASP A 68 -12.13 -0.54 -11.02
N TYR A 69 -13.19 -0.32 -11.75
CA TYR A 69 -13.23 0.70 -12.79
C TYR A 69 -12.77 2.08 -12.27
N VAL A 70 -12.97 2.34 -10.99
CA VAL A 70 -12.50 3.57 -10.34
C VAL A 70 -10.96 3.58 -10.23
N ASP A 71 -10.33 2.45 -9.99
CA ASP A 71 -8.87 2.37 -9.87
C ASP A 71 -8.18 2.49 -11.23
N LEU A 72 -8.80 1.99 -12.29
CA LEU A 72 -8.31 2.23 -13.65
C LEU A 72 -8.31 3.73 -14.01
N ARG A 73 -9.22 4.53 -13.48
CA ARG A 73 -9.20 5.98 -13.63
C ARG A 73 -7.97 6.63 -13.02
N ARG A 74 -7.40 6.05 -11.99
CA ARG A 74 -6.17 6.56 -11.36
C ARG A 74 -4.99 6.48 -12.32
N ILE A 75 -4.96 5.49 -13.20
CA ILE A 75 -3.93 5.39 -14.25
C ILE A 75 -4.01 6.57 -15.20
N THR A 76 -5.20 7.13 -15.44
CA THR A 76 -5.36 8.30 -16.29
C THR A 76 -4.71 9.57 -15.72
N THR A 77 -4.38 9.59 -14.42
CA THR A 77 -3.62 10.66 -13.80
C THR A 77 -2.24 10.84 -14.46
N PHE A 78 -1.70 9.76 -15.03
CA PHE A 78 -0.40 9.75 -15.69
C PHE A 78 -0.43 10.15 -17.17
N LYS A 79 -1.53 10.72 -17.68
CA LYS A 79 -1.65 11.14 -19.08
C LYS A 79 -0.51 12.05 -19.55
N ASN A 80 0.00 12.90 -18.66
CA ASN A 80 1.07 13.85 -18.98
C ASN A 80 2.47 13.31 -18.59
N ALA A 81 2.56 12.02 -18.33
CA ALA A 81 3.81 11.33 -18.05
C ALA A 81 3.98 10.18 -19.08
N PRO A 82 4.51 10.47 -20.27
CA PRO A 82 4.59 9.50 -21.36
C PRO A 82 5.48 8.30 -21.07
N ASN A 83 6.33 8.40 -20.07
CA ASN A 83 7.19 7.33 -19.56
C ASN A 83 6.47 6.37 -18.60
N VAL A 84 5.18 6.58 -18.31
CA VAL A 84 4.40 5.72 -17.43
C VAL A 84 3.41 4.89 -18.22
N GLN A 85 3.44 3.58 -18.00
CA GLN A 85 2.43 2.64 -18.48
C GLN A 85 1.56 2.18 -17.32
N GLY A 86 0.27 2.01 -17.56
CA GLY A 86 -0.64 1.43 -16.59
C GLY A 86 -0.71 -0.08 -16.68
N LEU A 87 -0.70 -0.76 -15.54
CA LEU A 87 -0.89 -2.20 -15.45
C LEU A 87 -1.95 -2.51 -14.39
N ALA A 88 -3.02 -3.16 -14.80
CA ALA A 88 -4.04 -3.64 -13.91
C ALA A 88 -3.82 -5.13 -13.62
N LEU A 89 -3.70 -5.48 -12.35
CA LEU A 89 -3.50 -6.85 -11.91
C LEU A 89 -4.71 -7.34 -11.12
N ALA A 90 -5.14 -8.56 -11.39
CA ALA A 90 -6.11 -9.23 -10.53
C ALA A 90 -5.52 -9.38 -9.12
N ALA A 91 -6.36 -9.15 -8.10
CA ALA A 91 -5.91 -9.33 -6.73
C ALA A 91 -5.43 -10.77 -6.53
N ALA A 92 -4.17 -10.91 -6.12
CA ALA A 92 -3.67 -12.20 -5.66
C ALA A 92 -4.55 -12.67 -4.49
N ALA A 93 -4.79 -13.95 -4.33
CA ALA A 93 -5.64 -14.50 -3.28
C ALA A 93 -7.14 -14.08 -3.35
N GLY A 94 -7.62 -13.63 -4.49
CA GLY A 94 -9.01 -13.24 -4.65
C GLY A 94 -9.38 -11.96 -3.88
N SER A 95 -10.63 -11.86 -3.45
CA SER A 95 -11.16 -10.67 -2.76
C SER A 95 -10.95 -10.66 -1.24
N GLY A 96 -10.14 -11.59 -0.69
CA GLY A 96 -10.08 -11.87 0.75
C GLY A 96 -9.33 -10.87 1.61
N PHE A 97 -8.43 -10.07 1.03
CA PHE A 97 -7.54 -9.19 1.80
C PHE A 97 -7.96 -7.72 1.68
N ARG A 98 -8.94 -7.33 2.47
CA ARG A 98 -9.38 -5.94 2.56
C ARG A 98 -8.89 -5.30 3.86
N ALA A 99 -8.55 -4.03 3.80
CA ALA A 99 -8.12 -3.28 4.98
C ALA A 99 -9.20 -3.22 6.08
N SER A 100 -10.49 -3.19 5.69
CA SER A 100 -11.60 -3.27 6.64
C SER A 100 -11.60 -4.61 7.40
N ASP A 101 -11.49 -5.72 6.68
CA ASP A 101 -11.48 -7.06 7.27
C ASP A 101 -10.28 -7.26 8.21
N PHE A 102 -9.14 -6.70 7.82
CA PHE A 102 -7.93 -6.70 8.65
C PHE A 102 -8.15 -5.95 9.97
N ARG A 103 -8.72 -4.74 9.90
CA ARG A 103 -9.04 -3.97 11.10
C ARG A 103 -10.03 -4.69 12.02
N ASP A 104 -11.09 -5.24 11.44
CA ASP A 104 -12.11 -5.98 12.20
C ASP A 104 -11.51 -7.18 12.92
N LYS A 105 -10.58 -7.90 12.30
CA LYS A 105 -9.88 -9.01 12.93
C LYS A 105 -8.95 -8.57 14.05
N ILE A 106 -8.26 -7.45 13.89
CA ILE A 106 -7.44 -6.87 14.97
C ILE A 106 -8.32 -6.51 16.18
N LEU A 107 -9.44 -5.85 15.94
CA LEU A 107 -10.35 -5.41 16.99
C LEU A 107 -11.05 -6.58 17.69
N SER A 108 -11.34 -7.65 16.97
CA SER A 108 -11.97 -8.87 17.54
C SER A 108 -10.98 -9.78 18.29
N GLY A 109 -9.69 -9.51 18.20
CA GLY A 109 -8.64 -10.29 18.86
C GLY A 109 -8.33 -11.65 18.24
N ASN A 110 -8.84 -11.92 17.03
CA ASN A 110 -8.56 -13.15 16.28
C ASN A 110 -7.17 -13.13 15.64
N LEU A 111 -6.13 -13.12 16.46
CA LEU A 111 -4.74 -12.98 16.04
C LEU A 111 -4.27 -14.13 15.15
N ASP A 112 -4.80 -15.34 15.35
CA ASP A 112 -4.42 -16.52 14.55
C ASP A 112 -4.84 -16.41 13.08
N GLN A 113 -5.87 -15.62 12.79
CA GLN A 113 -6.35 -15.39 11.42
C GLN A 113 -5.70 -14.18 10.74
N ILE A 114 -4.90 -13.42 11.46
CA ILE A 114 -4.31 -12.17 10.96
C ILE A 114 -2.96 -12.42 10.29
N THR A 115 -2.24 -13.48 10.64
CA THR A 115 -0.90 -13.76 10.10
C THR A 115 -0.88 -13.86 8.59
N ASP A 116 -1.96 -14.35 7.98
CA ASP A 116 -2.07 -14.47 6.52
C ASP A 116 -2.11 -13.10 5.78
N TYR A 117 -2.38 -12.01 6.51
CA TYR A 117 -2.37 -10.65 5.96
C TYR A 117 -0.98 -10.04 5.89
N PHE A 118 0.01 -10.67 6.46
CA PHE A 118 1.39 -10.20 6.48
C PHE A 118 2.24 -10.94 5.44
N PRO A 119 3.27 -10.28 4.90
CA PRO A 119 4.26 -10.96 4.07
C PRO A 119 4.90 -12.12 4.83
N GLU A 120 5.10 -13.24 4.14
CA GLU A 120 5.72 -14.44 4.73
C GLU A 120 7.14 -14.19 5.27
N ALA A 121 7.83 -13.21 4.72
CA ALA A 121 9.18 -12.86 5.14
C ALA A 121 9.27 -12.20 6.52
N LEU A 122 8.16 -11.72 7.08
CA LEU A 122 8.14 -11.09 8.40
C LEU A 122 8.28 -12.15 9.50
N SER A 123 9.10 -11.83 10.50
CA SER A 123 9.19 -12.64 11.72
C SER A 123 7.93 -12.48 12.57
N SER A 124 7.69 -13.47 13.45
CA SER A 124 6.58 -13.41 14.41
C SER A 124 6.70 -12.19 15.35
N GLU A 125 7.91 -11.78 15.70
CA GLU A 125 8.17 -10.60 16.52
C GLU A 125 7.81 -9.30 15.79
N GLU A 126 8.15 -9.20 14.52
CA GLU A 126 7.79 -8.05 13.68
C GLU A 126 6.27 -7.93 13.53
N ILE A 127 5.59 -9.04 13.28
CA ILE A 127 4.12 -9.09 13.19
C ILE A 127 3.50 -8.66 14.50
N LEU A 128 3.97 -9.19 15.63
CA LEU A 128 3.46 -8.85 16.96
C LEU A 128 3.67 -7.38 17.28
N SER A 129 4.82 -6.82 16.93
CA SER A 129 5.12 -5.40 17.12
C SER A 129 4.14 -4.51 16.33
N ILE A 130 3.90 -4.84 15.08
CA ILE A 130 2.94 -4.10 14.22
C ILE A 130 1.53 -4.20 14.81
N LEU A 131 1.08 -5.39 15.21
CA LEU A 131 -0.25 -5.61 15.76
C LEU A 131 -0.45 -4.86 17.07
N THR A 132 0.55 -4.84 17.93
CA THR A 132 0.51 -4.11 19.20
C THR A 132 0.34 -2.61 18.95
N ASP A 133 1.12 -2.06 18.02
CA ASP A 133 1.04 -0.64 17.68
C ASP A 133 -0.33 -0.29 17.05
N LEU A 134 -0.84 -1.14 16.19
CA LEU A 134 -2.12 -0.88 15.50
C LEU A 134 -3.32 -1.02 16.41
N LYS A 135 -3.32 -1.99 17.32
CA LYS A 135 -4.46 -2.29 18.19
C LYS A 135 -4.92 -1.09 19.01
N ASP A 136 -3.97 -0.31 19.50
CA ASP A 136 -4.25 0.84 20.36
C ASP A 136 -4.66 2.10 19.56
N LYS A 137 -4.48 2.10 18.23
CA LYS A 137 -4.66 3.26 17.36
C LYS A 137 -5.85 3.14 16.42
N ILE A 138 -6.26 1.92 16.07
CA ILE A 138 -7.39 1.71 15.18
C ILE A 138 -8.69 2.16 15.83
N VAL A 139 -9.37 3.03 15.12
CA VAL A 139 -10.68 3.59 15.51
C VAL A 139 -11.76 3.05 14.58
#